data_dcd2da9ad6ffbd140c975fb5b160f294
#
_entry.id   dcd2da9ad6ffbd140c975fb5b160f294
#
_cell.length_a   1.000
_cell.length_b   1.000
_cell.length_c   1.000
_cell.angle_alpha   90.00
_cell.angle_beta   90.00
_cell.angle_gamma   90.00
#
_symmetry.space_group_name_H-M   'P 1'
#
loop_
_entity.id
_entity.type
_entity.pdbx_description
1 polymer ?
#
loop_
_entity_poly.entity_id
_entity_poly.type
_entity_poly.pdbx_seq_one_letter_code
_entity_poly.pdbx_strand_id
1 'polypeptide(L)'
;MVGISWMREGPFGVMVHWTSRIMPQSGTPEPDWNTRVDSFPVEEFADTLLRVGAKWLIFTCGHCGDAFCAPNSAIERYFPGHCSSRDLIAELGSALHCRGLKLIVYFQTEIDHESEAMRIAFGWDLDPRDKTVFQCRWMEVLRAYSEQWGFLVDGWWFDSCYDSKEKTFLRTHGAGWDNSRFNVSEWFGAARAGNALVLVAMNSGVAKDRHTCVFPEFEDYLAGESNDLSIRPGNTELQDGKQWHGLVWLDCFWGHFEKSGIIEPPRYSDDQLLDYLGECKRHKGAVTFNIGIYEDGTLAEATMAQLERLGRTLKKI
;
A
#
# COMPACT_ATOMS: atom_id res chain seq x y z
N MET A 1 -12.60 13.28 -13.96
CA MET A 1 -12.35 11.99 -13.24
C MET A 1 -12.23 10.80 -14.22
N VAL A 2 -11.37 10.92 -15.22
CA VAL A 2 -11.23 9.91 -16.30
C VAL A 2 -10.28 8.77 -15.95
N GLY A 3 -9.70 8.69 -14.80
CA GLY A 3 -8.70 7.66 -14.47
C GLY A 3 -9.10 6.64 -13.39
N ILE A 4 -10.21 6.84 -12.68
CA ILE A 4 -10.54 6.07 -11.47
C ILE A 4 -11.65 5.01 -11.67
N SER A 5 -12.22 4.91 -12.87
CA SER A 5 -13.35 3.99 -13.15
C SER A 5 -13.02 2.53 -12.86
N TRP A 6 -11.78 2.12 -13.10
CA TRP A 6 -11.33 0.75 -12.85
C TRP A 6 -11.45 0.30 -11.38
N MET A 7 -11.34 1.22 -10.42
CA MET A 7 -11.59 0.90 -9.00
C MET A 7 -13.07 0.61 -8.72
N ARG A 8 -13.98 1.30 -9.43
CA ARG A 8 -15.44 1.12 -9.26
C ARG A 8 -15.96 -0.14 -9.92
N GLU A 9 -15.36 -0.51 -11.04
CA GLU A 9 -15.80 -1.64 -11.87
C GLU A 9 -15.28 -2.96 -11.34
N GLY A 10 -14.16 -2.95 -10.62
CA GLY A 10 -13.56 -4.14 -10.03
C GLY A 10 -14.35 -4.71 -8.85
N PRO A 11 -14.30 -6.02 -8.64
CA PRO A 11 -14.92 -6.61 -7.45
C PRO A 11 -14.19 -6.20 -6.17
N PHE A 12 -12.87 -6.24 -6.15
CA PHE A 12 -11.99 -5.82 -5.06
C PHE A 12 -10.54 -5.75 -5.53
N GLY A 13 -9.69 -5.13 -4.72
CA GLY A 13 -8.23 -5.20 -4.80
C GLY A 13 -7.63 -6.01 -3.66
N VAL A 14 -6.35 -6.29 -3.77
CA VAL A 14 -5.55 -6.95 -2.74
C VAL A 14 -4.40 -6.04 -2.34
N MET A 15 -4.07 -6.03 -1.07
CA MET A 15 -2.87 -5.39 -0.53
C MET A 15 -2.02 -6.44 0.17
N VAL A 16 -0.71 -6.35 0.00
CA VAL A 16 0.27 -7.14 0.75
C VAL A 16 1.38 -6.26 1.26
N HIS A 17 1.83 -6.51 2.48
CA HIS A 17 3.03 -5.90 3.04
C HIS A 17 4.20 -6.87 2.88
N TRP A 18 4.84 -6.86 1.72
CA TRP A 18 6.05 -7.65 1.48
C TRP A 18 7.29 -6.78 1.70
N THR A 19 7.99 -7.01 2.79
CA THR A 19 9.12 -6.21 3.27
C THR A 19 10.24 -7.13 3.76
N SER A 20 11.40 -6.58 4.09
CA SER A 20 12.52 -7.35 4.64
C SER A 20 12.24 -8.04 5.98
N ARG A 21 11.13 -7.68 6.65
CA ARG A 21 10.68 -8.28 7.92
C ARG A 21 9.71 -9.43 7.75
N ILE A 22 9.24 -9.69 6.53
CA ILE A 22 8.28 -10.79 6.28
C ILE A 22 8.93 -12.13 6.59
N MET A 23 8.16 -12.97 7.25
CA MET A 23 8.59 -14.30 7.69
C MET A 23 8.16 -15.38 6.70
N PRO A 24 8.96 -16.45 6.55
CA PRO A 24 8.58 -17.61 5.76
C PRO A 24 7.50 -18.44 6.45
N GLN A 25 6.82 -19.30 5.68
CA GLN A 25 5.89 -20.29 6.23
C GLN A 25 6.60 -21.31 7.15
N SER A 26 7.85 -21.61 6.89
CA SER A 26 8.66 -22.54 7.70
C SER A 26 10.14 -22.21 7.60
N GLY A 27 10.91 -22.56 8.60
CA GLY A 27 12.36 -22.31 8.63
C GLY A 27 12.72 -20.91 9.13
N THR A 28 13.91 -20.48 8.78
CA THR A 28 14.45 -19.16 9.10
C THR A 28 14.38 -18.25 7.88
N PRO A 29 14.13 -16.95 8.05
CA PRO A 29 14.13 -16.02 6.92
C PRO A 29 15.49 -16.00 6.19
N GLU A 30 15.44 -15.80 4.88
CA GLU A 30 16.64 -15.55 4.08
C GLU A 30 17.25 -14.19 4.50
N PRO A 31 18.50 -14.15 4.99
CA PRO A 31 19.09 -12.91 5.47
C PRO A 31 19.49 -11.93 4.35
N ASP A 32 19.79 -12.42 3.15
CA ASP A 32 20.18 -11.58 2.03
C ASP A 32 18.98 -11.05 1.27
N TRP A 33 18.85 -9.71 1.26
CA TRP A 33 17.72 -9.05 0.64
C TRP A 33 17.64 -9.24 -0.87
N ASN A 34 18.77 -9.21 -1.57
CA ASN A 34 18.77 -9.45 -3.02
C ASN A 34 18.33 -10.87 -3.36
N THR A 35 18.83 -11.87 -2.63
CA THR A 35 18.40 -13.26 -2.79
C THR A 35 16.89 -13.41 -2.62
N ARG A 36 16.32 -12.71 -1.63
CA ARG A 36 14.89 -12.70 -1.36
C ARG A 36 14.11 -12.06 -2.49
N VAL A 37 14.54 -10.88 -2.94
CA VAL A 37 13.90 -10.17 -4.06
C VAL A 37 14.03 -10.97 -5.36
N ASP A 38 15.19 -11.56 -5.63
CA ASP A 38 15.44 -12.34 -6.84
C ASP A 38 14.59 -13.61 -6.92
N SER A 39 14.21 -14.18 -5.75
CA SER A 39 13.36 -15.37 -5.68
C SER A 39 11.86 -15.09 -5.80
N PHE A 40 11.43 -13.83 -5.76
CA PHE A 40 10.00 -13.50 -5.81
C PHE A 40 9.34 -13.91 -7.12
N PRO A 41 8.28 -14.76 -7.11
CA PRO A 41 7.69 -15.38 -8.28
C PRO A 41 6.63 -14.46 -8.93
N VAL A 42 7.07 -13.40 -9.64
CA VAL A 42 6.21 -12.33 -10.16
C VAL A 42 5.05 -12.85 -11.01
N GLU A 43 5.33 -13.77 -11.95
CA GLU A 43 4.31 -14.27 -12.88
C GLU A 43 3.25 -15.12 -12.18
N GLU A 44 3.68 -16.04 -11.31
CA GLU A 44 2.78 -16.90 -10.51
C GLU A 44 1.96 -16.08 -9.52
N PHE A 45 2.55 -15.05 -8.95
CA PHE A 45 1.87 -14.13 -8.05
C PHE A 45 0.77 -13.34 -8.80
N ALA A 46 1.09 -12.79 -9.97
CA ALA A 46 0.13 -12.07 -10.80
C ALA A 46 -0.99 -13.00 -11.31
N ASP A 47 -0.68 -14.25 -11.70
CA ASP A 47 -1.68 -15.26 -12.06
C ASP A 47 -2.61 -15.59 -10.90
N THR A 48 -2.07 -15.65 -9.68
CA THR A 48 -2.87 -15.91 -8.47
C THR A 48 -3.85 -14.76 -8.22
N LEU A 49 -3.42 -13.50 -8.33
CA LEU A 49 -4.31 -12.34 -8.20
C LEU A 49 -5.42 -12.32 -9.26
N LEU A 50 -5.08 -12.66 -10.50
CA LEU A 50 -6.09 -12.78 -11.58
C LEU A 50 -7.10 -13.91 -11.27
N ARG A 51 -6.62 -15.06 -10.81
CA ARG A 51 -7.43 -16.22 -10.47
C ARG A 51 -8.46 -15.94 -9.38
N VAL A 52 -8.04 -15.25 -8.31
CA VAL A 52 -8.95 -14.87 -7.22
C VAL A 52 -9.92 -13.75 -7.63
N GLY A 53 -9.70 -13.08 -8.74
CA GLY A 53 -10.57 -12.04 -9.27
C GLY A 53 -10.25 -10.64 -8.80
N ALA A 54 -9.10 -10.42 -8.18
CA ALA A 54 -8.61 -9.08 -7.85
C ALA A 54 -8.47 -8.21 -9.13
N LYS A 55 -8.60 -6.91 -8.98
CA LYS A 55 -8.44 -5.94 -10.08
C LYS A 55 -7.27 -5.00 -9.89
N TRP A 56 -6.78 -4.87 -8.70
CA TRP A 56 -5.54 -4.14 -8.41
C TRP A 56 -4.79 -4.79 -7.25
N LEU A 57 -3.50 -4.51 -7.24
CA LEU A 57 -2.59 -4.81 -6.14
C LEU A 57 -2.13 -3.50 -5.49
N ILE A 58 -2.11 -3.42 -4.16
CA ILE A 58 -1.31 -2.46 -3.42
C ILE A 58 -0.10 -3.21 -2.88
N PHE A 59 1.11 -2.78 -3.27
CA PHE A 59 2.36 -3.46 -2.92
C PHE A 59 3.37 -2.51 -2.31
N THR A 60 4.05 -2.93 -1.24
CA THR A 60 5.07 -2.13 -0.56
C THR A 60 6.36 -2.07 -1.37
N CYS A 61 6.89 -0.87 -1.61
CA CYS A 61 8.23 -0.72 -2.19
C CYS A 61 9.33 -0.92 -1.15
N GLY A 62 9.12 -0.40 0.07
CA GLY A 62 9.98 -0.55 1.23
C GLY A 62 9.28 0.05 2.43
N HIS A 63 9.26 -0.68 3.55
CA HIS A 63 8.58 -0.28 4.78
C HIS A 63 9.03 -1.16 5.94
N CYS A 64 9.30 -0.55 7.11
CA CYS A 64 9.64 -1.26 8.34
C CYS A 64 10.79 -2.25 8.19
N GLY A 65 11.96 -1.80 7.71
CA GLY A 65 13.10 -2.71 7.60
C GLY A 65 14.27 -2.22 6.76
N ASP A 66 14.32 -0.92 6.49
CA ASP A 66 15.46 -0.27 5.82
C ASP A 66 15.84 -0.86 4.45
N ALA A 67 14.94 -1.58 3.78
CA ALA A 67 15.25 -2.25 2.53
C ALA A 67 14.15 -2.00 1.47
N PHE A 68 14.58 -1.75 0.24
CA PHE A 68 13.73 -1.39 -0.87
C PHE A 68 13.82 -2.44 -1.97
N CYS A 69 12.69 -2.87 -2.51
CA CYS A 69 12.61 -3.93 -3.51
C CYS A 69 12.77 -3.43 -4.97
N ALA A 70 13.36 -2.26 -5.13
CA ALA A 70 13.71 -1.69 -6.43
C ALA A 70 14.91 -0.74 -6.33
N PRO A 71 15.75 -0.61 -7.36
CA PRO A 71 16.84 0.35 -7.39
C PRO A 71 16.34 1.79 -7.30
N ASN A 72 17.07 2.67 -6.60
CA ASN A 72 16.77 4.09 -6.54
C ASN A 72 18.04 4.92 -6.35
N SER A 73 18.33 5.81 -7.28
CA SER A 73 19.56 6.62 -7.25
C SER A 73 19.64 7.61 -6.09
N ALA A 74 18.50 8.07 -5.58
CA ALA A 74 18.47 8.95 -4.42
C ALA A 74 18.70 8.17 -3.12
N ILE A 75 18.13 6.97 -3.00
CA ILE A 75 18.41 6.09 -1.86
C ILE A 75 19.90 5.73 -1.86
N GLU A 76 20.44 5.28 -2.98
CA GLU A 76 21.88 4.93 -3.07
C GLU A 76 22.82 6.11 -2.74
N ARG A 77 22.38 7.34 -2.98
CA ARG A 77 23.13 8.55 -2.60
C ARG A 77 23.14 8.81 -1.11
N TYR A 78 22.00 8.65 -0.43
CA TYR A 78 21.82 8.98 0.98
C TYR A 78 22.02 7.81 1.92
N PHE A 79 21.63 6.60 1.47
CA PHE A 79 21.60 5.38 2.27
C PHE A 79 22.00 4.17 1.39
N PRO A 80 23.27 4.09 0.94
CA PRO A 80 23.73 3.12 -0.05
C PRO A 80 23.65 1.67 0.43
N GLY A 81 23.34 0.75 -0.51
CA GLY A 81 23.30 -0.69 -0.26
C GLY A 81 21.97 -1.19 0.33
N HIS A 82 20.93 -0.37 0.33
CA HIS A 82 19.62 -0.73 0.85
C HIS A 82 18.54 -0.97 -0.23
N CYS A 83 18.90 -0.79 -1.49
CA CYS A 83 18.06 -1.16 -2.62
C CYS A 83 18.42 -2.55 -3.17
N SER A 84 17.43 -3.28 -3.64
CA SER A 84 17.70 -4.46 -4.46
C SER A 84 18.24 -4.08 -5.83
N SER A 85 19.01 -4.99 -6.44
CA SER A 85 19.46 -4.84 -7.84
C SER A 85 18.32 -5.08 -8.84
N ARG A 86 17.39 -5.98 -8.51
CA ARG A 86 16.18 -6.26 -9.27
C ARG A 86 15.12 -5.19 -9.00
N ASP A 87 14.42 -4.75 -10.04
CA ASP A 87 13.26 -3.85 -9.93
C ASP A 87 11.95 -4.65 -9.86
N LEU A 88 11.61 -5.11 -8.66
CA LEU A 88 10.42 -5.92 -8.45
C LEU A 88 9.13 -5.15 -8.77
N ILE A 89 9.10 -3.84 -8.53
CA ILE A 89 7.91 -3.02 -8.81
C ILE A 89 7.66 -2.90 -10.32
N ALA A 90 8.71 -2.66 -11.11
CA ALA A 90 8.58 -2.60 -12.58
C ALA A 90 8.12 -3.94 -13.17
N GLU A 91 8.66 -5.05 -12.68
CA GLU A 91 8.26 -6.39 -13.12
C GLU A 91 6.81 -6.70 -12.73
N LEU A 92 6.40 -6.40 -11.49
CA LEU A 92 5.01 -6.54 -11.04
C LEU A 92 4.06 -5.68 -11.89
N GLY A 93 4.40 -4.41 -12.14
CA GLY A 93 3.60 -3.53 -13.00
C GLY A 93 3.38 -4.12 -14.39
N SER A 94 4.44 -4.62 -14.99
CA SER A 94 4.38 -5.26 -16.32
C SER A 94 3.53 -6.52 -16.31
N ALA A 95 3.75 -7.43 -15.37
CA ALA A 95 3.03 -8.70 -15.27
C ALA A 95 1.53 -8.49 -14.98
N LEU A 96 1.20 -7.52 -14.11
CA LEU A 96 -0.18 -7.16 -13.78
C LEU A 96 -0.89 -6.53 -14.99
N HIS A 97 -0.25 -5.59 -15.68
CA HIS A 97 -0.83 -4.95 -16.87
C HIS A 97 -1.10 -5.95 -18.00
N CYS A 98 -0.20 -6.92 -18.24
CA CYS A 98 -0.45 -8.01 -19.19
C CYS A 98 -1.72 -8.82 -18.89
N ARG A 99 -2.17 -8.80 -17.63
CA ARG A 99 -3.39 -9.49 -17.13
C ARG A 99 -4.60 -8.55 -16.96
N GLY A 100 -4.46 -7.28 -17.33
CA GLY A 100 -5.51 -6.28 -17.14
C GLY A 100 -5.76 -5.91 -15.68
N LEU A 101 -4.75 -6.10 -14.83
CA LEU A 101 -4.73 -5.69 -13.43
C LEU A 101 -3.96 -4.37 -13.27
N LYS A 102 -4.18 -3.67 -12.14
CA LYS A 102 -3.56 -2.39 -11.83
C LYS A 102 -2.59 -2.50 -10.66
N LEU A 103 -1.53 -1.68 -10.67
CA LEU A 103 -0.56 -1.60 -9.58
C LEU A 103 -0.67 -0.25 -8.86
N ILE A 104 -0.87 -0.31 -7.56
CA ILE A 104 -0.74 0.81 -6.63
C ILE A 104 0.49 0.54 -5.77
N VAL A 105 1.40 1.49 -5.68
CA VAL A 105 2.56 1.36 -4.81
C VAL A 105 2.26 1.98 -3.45
N TYR A 106 2.45 1.20 -2.40
CA TYR A 106 2.52 1.71 -1.03
C TYR A 106 3.87 2.38 -0.81
N PHE A 107 3.85 3.61 -0.34
CA PHE A 107 5.04 4.35 0.02
C PHE A 107 4.77 5.20 1.26
N GLN A 108 5.68 5.17 2.24
CA GLN A 108 5.51 5.91 3.49
C GLN A 108 5.90 7.37 3.35
N THR A 109 5.19 8.26 4.05
CA THR A 109 5.51 9.69 4.09
C THR A 109 6.45 10.07 5.22
N GLU A 110 6.71 9.16 6.14
CA GLU A 110 7.63 9.34 7.28
C GLU A 110 8.48 8.09 7.50
N ILE A 111 9.56 8.24 8.26
CA ILE A 111 10.51 7.17 8.59
C ILE A 111 10.82 7.09 10.09
N ASP A 112 9.92 7.56 10.93
CA ASP A 112 10.12 7.60 12.39
C ASP A 112 10.39 6.23 13.01
N HIS A 113 9.74 5.20 12.45
CA HIS A 113 9.85 3.81 12.88
C HIS A 113 10.99 3.02 12.22
N GLU A 114 11.73 3.64 11.31
CA GLU A 114 12.90 3.03 10.67
C GLU A 114 14.15 3.12 11.56
N SER A 115 15.25 2.51 11.13
CA SER A 115 16.49 2.52 11.89
C SER A 115 17.01 3.95 12.12
N GLU A 116 17.79 4.11 13.19
CA GLU A 116 18.51 5.36 13.45
C GLU A 116 19.41 5.74 12.27
N ALA A 117 20.07 4.76 11.64
CA ALA A 117 20.93 4.98 10.48
C ALA A 117 20.14 5.57 9.31
N MET A 118 18.96 5.05 8.99
CA MET A 118 18.11 5.60 7.95
C MET A 118 17.58 7.00 8.30
N ARG A 119 17.15 7.23 9.54
CA ARG A 119 16.69 8.56 10.00
C ARG A 119 17.80 9.61 9.88
N ILE A 120 19.03 9.26 10.27
CA ILE A 120 20.20 10.15 10.11
C ILE A 120 20.46 10.40 8.61
N ALA A 121 20.51 9.36 7.78
CA ALA A 121 20.80 9.44 6.35
C ALA A 121 19.84 10.38 5.62
N PHE A 122 18.56 10.29 5.93
CA PHE A 122 17.54 11.15 5.33
C PHE A 122 17.28 12.46 6.08
N GLY A 123 17.92 12.67 7.23
CA GLY A 123 17.82 13.93 8.00
C GLY A 123 16.50 14.08 8.77
N TRP A 124 15.85 12.98 9.12
CA TRP A 124 14.58 12.96 9.86
C TRP A 124 14.66 13.70 11.20
N ASP A 125 15.76 13.53 11.93
CA ASP A 125 15.95 14.09 13.26
C ASP A 125 16.60 15.49 13.27
N LEU A 126 17.02 16.01 12.09
CA LEU A 126 17.71 17.31 12.00
C LEU A 126 16.76 18.49 12.22
N ASP A 127 15.49 18.34 11.86
CA ASP A 127 14.48 19.38 11.99
C ASP A 127 13.19 18.76 12.57
N PRO A 128 13.01 18.85 13.89
CA PRO A 128 11.93 18.15 14.57
C PRO A 128 10.52 18.62 14.20
N ARG A 129 10.40 19.87 13.70
CA ARG A 129 9.08 20.45 13.40
C ARG A 129 8.70 20.34 11.93
N ASP A 130 9.59 20.84 11.09
CA ASP A 130 9.31 21.07 9.68
C ASP A 130 9.74 19.90 8.80
N LYS A 131 10.66 19.09 9.32
CA LYS A 131 11.26 17.97 8.59
C LYS A 131 11.78 18.38 7.19
N THR A 132 12.22 19.65 7.04
CA THR A 132 12.56 20.23 5.74
C THR A 132 13.64 19.44 5.01
N VAL A 133 14.72 19.05 5.70
CA VAL A 133 15.80 18.26 5.09
C VAL A 133 15.29 16.88 4.68
N PHE A 134 14.52 16.23 5.56
CA PHE A 134 13.89 14.96 5.27
C PHE A 134 12.94 15.06 4.07
N GLN A 135 12.02 16.02 4.07
CA GLN A 135 11.09 16.21 2.98
C GLN A 135 11.79 16.37 1.63
N CYS A 136 12.84 17.21 1.56
CA CYS A 136 13.61 17.38 0.32
C CYS A 136 14.21 16.06 -0.18
N ARG A 137 14.93 15.33 0.70
CA ARG A 137 15.58 14.06 0.34
C ARG A 137 14.56 12.97 0.00
N TRP A 138 13.48 12.90 0.74
CA TRP A 138 12.46 11.87 0.56
C TRP A 138 11.61 12.10 -0.71
N MET A 139 11.36 13.37 -1.06
CA MET A 139 10.74 13.73 -2.35
C MET A 139 11.66 13.44 -3.55
N GLU A 140 13.00 13.50 -3.39
CA GLU A 140 13.92 13.03 -4.43
C GLU A 140 13.76 11.52 -4.66
N VAL A 141 13.62 10.72 -3.59
CA VAL A 141 13.36 9.29 -3.67
C VAL A 141 12.04 9.02 -4.41
N LEU A 142 10.97 9.69 -3.98
CA LEU A 142 9.64 9.53 -4.59
C LEU A 142 9.66 9.91 -6.07
N ARG A 143 10.29 11.03 -6.42
CA ARG A 143 10.43 11.48 -7.82
C ARG A 143 11.20 10.48 -8.66
N ALA A 144 12.34 9.98 -8.16
CA ALA A 144 13.14 8.99 -8.87
C ALA A 144 12.34 7.74 -9.19
N TYR A 145 11.59 7.21 -8.22
CA TYR A 145 10.69 6.07 -8.45
C TYR A 145 9.56 6.40 -9.42
N SER A 146 8.91 7.56 -9.27
CA SER A 146 7.83 7.96 -10.16
C SER A 146 8.29 8.04 -11.62
N GLU A 147 9.45 8.64 -11.87
CA GLU A 147 10.04 8.76 -13.22
C GLU A 147 10.49 7.40 -13.76
N GLN A 148 11.06 6.52 -12.90
CA GLN A 148 11.54 5.19 -13.27
C GLN A 148 10.40 4.27 -13.72
N TRP A 149 9.28 4.27 -12.98
CA TRP A 149 8.17 3.35 -13.26
C TRP A 149 7.12 3.91 -14.21
N GLY A 150 6.98 5.23 -14.27
CA GLY A 150 6.05 5.88 -15.19
C GLY A 150 4.65 5.26 -15.20
N PHE A 151 4.22 4.81 -16.37
CA PHE A 151 2.89 4.21 -16.56
C PHE A 151 2.75 2.76 -16.03
N LEU A 152 3.81 2.15 -15.53
CA LEU A 152 3.71 0.84 -14.85
C LEU A 152 3.02 0.93 -13.50
N VAL A 153 2.97 2.13 -12.91
CA VAL A 153 2.28 2.41 -11.64
C VAL A 153 1.02 3.21 -11.91
N ASP A 154 -0.13 2.67 -11.51
CA ASP A 154 -1.45 3.27 -11.69
C ASP A 154 -1.88 4.11 -10.50
N GLY A 155 -1.28 3.90 -9.32
CA GLY A 155 -1.62 4.64 -8.11
C GLY A 155 -0.51 4.64 -7.07
N TRP A 156 -0.61 5.62 -6.16
CA TRP A 156 0.15 5.69 -4.93
C TRP A 156 -0.80 5.59 -3.74
N TRP A 157 -0.43 4.81 -2.76
CA TRP A 157 -1.05 4.78 -1.44
C TRP A 157 0.01 5.21 -0.42
N PHE A 158 -0.08 6.47 0.01
CA PHE A 158 0.88 7.06 0.93
C PHE A 158 0.46 6.84 2.37
N ASP A 159 1.32 6.17 3.12
CA ASP A 159 1.10 5.91 4.53
C ASP A 159 1.69 6.99 5.43
N SER A 160 1.31 6.94 6.72
CA SER A 160 1.87 7.77 7.78
C SER A 160 1.55 9.27 7.64
N CYS A 161 0.47 9.63 6.94
CA CYS A 161 0.01 11.01 6.83
C CYS A 161 -0.99 11.37 7.92
N TYR A 162 -0.68 10.96 9.15
CA TYR A 162 -1.57 11.07 10.30
C TYR A 162 -1.67 12.52 10.80
N ASP A 163 -2.88 12.99 11.11
CA ASP A 163 -3.08 14.31 11.70
C ASP A 163 -2.55 14.34 13.15
N SER A 164 -1.55 15.19 13.39
CA SER A 164 -0.97 15.40 14.71
C SER A 164 -1.97 15.91 15.76
N LYS A 165 -3.14 16.37 15.35
CA LYS A 165 -4.22 16.84 16.22
C LYS A 165 -5.10 15.71 16.76
N GLU A 166 -5.18 14.57 16.06
CA GLU A 166 -5.86 13.36 16.56
C GLU A 166 -4.90 12.48 17.38
N LYS A 167 -4.71 12.84 18.62
CA LYS A 167 -3.72 12.33 19.59
C LYS A 167 -3.81 10.84 19.95
N THR A 168 -4.55 9.99 19.28
CA THR A 168 -4.84 8.64 19.80
C THR A 168 -3.97 7.54 19.24
N PHE A 169 -3.52 7.61 18.00
CA PHE A 169 -2.67 6.59 17.39
C PHE A 169 -1.18 7.02 17.37
N LEU A 170 -0.92 8.29 17.18
CA LEU A 170 0.41 8.89 17.05
C LEU A 170 1.31 8.79 18.29
N ARG A 171 0.76 8.50 19.46
CA ARG A 171 1.56 8.31 20.68
C ARG A 171 2.44 7.06 20.65
N THR A 172 2.10 6.09 19.81
CA THR A 172 2.85 4.83 19.70
C THR A 172 3.97 4.91 18.67
N HIS A 173 3.90 5.85 17.73
CA HIS A 173 4.87 5.97 16.65
C HIS A 173 5.74 7.24 16.71
N GLY A 174 5.66 8.01 17.78
CA GLY A 174 6.53 9.17 17.97
C GLY A 174 6.34 10.31 16.98
N ALA A 175 5.36 10.22 16.10
CA ALA A 175 5.12 11.17 15.03
C ALA A 175 4.96 12.59 15.57
N GLY A 176 5.99 13.34 15.48
CA GLY A 176 6.09 14.69 15.99
C GLY A 176 6.07 15.75 14.90
N TRP A 177 5.84 15.39 13.64
CA TRP A 177 5.86 16.40 12.61
C TRP A 177 4.47 17.01 12.35
N ASP A 178 4.50 18.26 12.01
CA ASP A 178 3.30 19.06 11.79
C ASP A 178 2.91 18.95 10.32
N ASN A 179 1.81 18.21 10.03
CA ASN A 179 1.29 18.08 8.67
C ASN A 179 0.99 19.43 8.00
N SER A 180 0.77 20.51 8.77
CA SER A 180 0.59 21.86 8.22
C SER A 180 1.83 22.42 7.53
N ARG A 181 2.99 21.78 7.76
CA ARG A 181 4.28 22.15 7.17
C ARG A 181 4.75 21.17 6.10
N PHE A 182 3.92 20.17 5.79
CA PHE A 182 4.16 19.25 4.69
C PHE A 182 4.08 20.00 3.36
N ASN A 183 5.09 19.86 2.53
CA ASN A 183 5.11 20.50 1.21
C ASN A 183 4.27 19.70 0.21
N VAL A 184 2.96 19.82 0.36
CA VAL A 184 1.95 19.06 -0.38
C VAL A 184 2.13 19.17 -1.88
N SER A 185 2.28 20.39 -2.40
CA SER A 185 2.38 20.63 -3.85
C SER A 185 3.59 19.94 -4.48
N GLU A 186 4.74 20.00 -3.80
CA GLU A 186 5.96 19.35 -4.29
C GLU A 186 5.89 17.83 -4.17
N TRP A 187 5.27 17.33 -3.08
CA TRP A 187 5.05 15.89 -2.91
C TRP A 187 4.22 15.30 -4.05
N PHE A 188 3.07 15.89 -4.33
CA PHE A 188 2.22 15.44 -5.45
C PHE A 188 2.86 15.69 -6.82
N GLY A 189 3.68 16.74 -6.95
CA GLY A 189 4.52 16.97 -8.11
C GLY A 189 5.57 15.86 -8.31
N ALA A 190 6.18 15.38 -7.23
CA ALA A 190 7.12 14.25 -7.27
C ALA A 190 6.39 12.94 -7.60
N ALA A 191 5.25 12.68 -6.96
CA ALA A 191 4.45 11.48 -7.22
C ALA A 191 3.96 11.35 -8.67
N ARG A 192 3.70 12.48 -9.34
CA ARG A 192 3.19 12.55 -10.72
C ARG A 192 4.26 12.81 -11.78
N ALA A 193 5.55 12.85 -11.41
CA ALA A 193 6.62 13.19 -12.33
C ALA A 193 6.72 12.24 -13.53
N GLY A 194 6.58 10.93 -13.32
CA GLY A 194 6.63 9.93 -14.39
C GLY A 194 5.26 9.61 -15.02
N ASN A 195 4.16 9.90 -14.30
CA ASN A 195 2.80 9.63 -14.78
C ASN A 195 1.84 10.67 -14.22
N ALA A 196 1.44 11.63 -15.03
CA ALA A 196 0.51 12.69 -14.62
C ALA A 196 -0.92 12.17 -14.29
N LEU A 197 -1.24 10.94 -14.70
CA LEU A 197 -2.55 10.31 -14.49
C LEU A 197 -2.58 9.34 -13.30
N VAL A 198 -1.45 9.17 -12.59
CA VAL A 198 -1.37 8.29 -11.43
C VAL A 198 -2.34 8.75 -10.34
N LEU A 199 -3.11 7.80 -9.79
CA LEU A 199 -4.04 8.09 -8.69
C LEU A 199 -3.29 8.20 -7.36
N VAL A 200 -3.76 9.05 -6.46
CA VAL A 200 -3.10 9.26 -5.17
C VAL A 200 -4.11 9.23 -4.03
N ALA A 201 -3.75 8.53 -2.96
CA ALA A 201 -4.41 8.61 -1.66
C ALA A 201 -3.38 8.79 -0.54
N MET A 202 -3.77 9.54 0.49
CA MET A 202 -2.97 9.77 1.70
C MET A 202 -3.66 9.14 2.89
N ASN A 203 -2.97 8.26 3.60
CA ASN A 203 -3.53 7.58 4.75
C ASN A 203 -3.55 8.46 5.99
N SER A 204 -4.74 8.82 6.44
CA SER A 204 -4.96 9.57 7.68
C SER A 204 -4.92 8.68 8.95
N GLY A 205 -4.62 7.39 8.78
CA GLY A 205 -4.67 6.38 9.84
C GLY A 205 -6.00 5.63 9.89
N VAL A 206 -6.10 4.73 10.86
CA VAL A 206 -7.29 3.89 11.05
C VAL A 206 -8.53 4.74 11.31
N ALA A 207 -9.49 4.67 10.43
CA ALA A 207 -10.75 5.39 10.58
C ALA A 207 -11.60 4.79 11.71
N LYS A 208 -12.31 5.66 12.46
CA LYS A 208 -13.24 5.26 13.54
C LYS A 208 -14.68 5.17 13.06
N ASP A 209 -15.13 6.24 12.41
CA ASP A 209 -16.53 6.38 11.98
C ASP A 209 -16.67 6.54 10.46
N ARG A 210 -15.71 7.18 9.84
CA ARG A 210 -15.68 7.43 8.39
C ARG A 210 -14.25 7.61 7.89
N HIS A 211 -14.02 7.27 6.63
CA HIS A 211 -12.77 7.60 5.97
C HIS A 211 -12.69 9.11 5.68
N THR A 212 -11.48 9.66 5.66
CA THR A 212 -11.24 11.09 5.40
C THR A 212 -10.10 11.27 4.42
N CYS A 213 -10.13 12.39 3.67
CA CYS A 213 -8.96 12.88 2.95
C CYS A 213 -8.08 13.71 3.88
N VAL A 214 -6.78 13.63 3.69
CA VAL A 214 -5.81 14.51 4.36
C VAL A 214 -5.67 15.82 3.57
N PHE A 215 -5.52 15.71 2.25
CA PHE A 215 -5.37 16.83 1.33
C PHE A 215 -6.39 16.74 0.17
N PRO A 216 -7.65 17.14 0.40
CA PRO A 216 -8.73 16.93 -0.58
C PRO A 216 -8.51 17.55 -1.97
N GLU A 217 -7.68 18.58 -2.08
CA GLU A 217 -7.38 19.23 -3.37
C GLU A 217 -6.45 18.36 -4.26
N PHE A 218 -5.71 17.42 -3.67
CA PHE A 218 -4.67 16.67 -4.35
C PHE A 218 -4.97 15.18 -4.49
N GLU A 219 -5.76 14.61 -3.58
CA GLU A 219 -6.10 13.19 -3.56
C GLU A 219 -7.19 12.84 -4.57
N ASP A 220 -7.15 11.61 -5.09
CA ASP A 220 -8.12 11.09 -6.05
C ASP A 220 -9.12 10.12 -5.39
N TYR A 221 -8.68 9.39 -4.36
CA TYR A 221 -9.48 8.42 -3.63
C TYR A 221 -9.10 8.41 -2.14
N LEU A 222 -9.95 7.84 -1.31
CA LEU A 222 -9.68 7.69 0.12
C LEU A 222 -8.69 6.55 0.36
N ALA A 223 -7.74 6.70 1.26
CA ALA A 223 -6.84 5.59 1.64
C ALA A 223 -7.59 4.44 2.31
N GLY A 224 -8.60 4.75 3.10
CA GLY A 224 -9.65 3.84 3.51
C GLY A 224 -9.29 2.85 4.62
N GLU A 225 -8.19 3.06 5.35
CA GLU A 225 -7.75 2.15 6.39
C GLU A 225 -8.80 2.00 7.49
N SER A 226 -9.16 0.75 7.80
CA SER A 226 -10.07 0.38 8.88
C SER A 226 -9.75 -0.99 9.46
N ASN A 227 -10.10 -1.19 10.73
CA ASN A 227 -9.83 -2.44 11.43
C ASN A 227 -10.86 -3.54 11.13
N ASP A 228 -12.04 -3.16 10.62
CA ASP A 228 -13.14 -4.09 10.40
C ASP A 228 -14.11 -3.61 9.30
N LEU A 229 -15.20 -4.34 9.11
CA LEU A 229 -16.23 -4.10 8.10
C LEU A 229 -17.31 -3.07 8.55
N SER A 230 -17.09 -2.33 9.64
CA SER A 230 -18.09 -1.41 10.18
C SER A 230 -18.25 -0.15 9.36
N ILE A 231 -17.16 0.34 8.73
CA ILE A 231 -17.19 1.56 7.94
C ILE A 231 -17.63 1.23 6.51
N ARG A 232 -18.75 1.80 6.11
CA ARG A 232 -19.39 1.56 4.82
C ARG A 232 -19.62 2.87 4.08
N PRO A 233 -19.70 2.86 2.75
CA PRO A 233 -20.03 4.06 2.00
C PRO A 233 -21.44 4.54 2.39
N GLY A 234 -21.60 5.86 2.46
CA GLY A 234 -22.93 6.45 2.59
C GLY A 234 -23.74 6.32 1.29
N ASN A 235 -24.77 7.13 1.16
CA ASN A 235 -25.67 7.10 -0.02
C ASN A 235 -25.05 7.66 -1.32
N THR A 236 -23.75 7.97 -1.33
CA THR A 236 -23.05 8.53 -2.48
C THR A 236 -21.77 7.78 -2.77
N GLU A 237 -21.40 7.71 -4.06
CA GLU A 237 -20.14 7.11 -4.53
C GLU A 237 -18.89 7.91 -4.13
N LEU A 238 -19.09 9.16 -3.75
CA LEU A 238 -18.02 10.09 -3.39
C LEU A 238 -18.17 10.50 -1.94
N GLN A 239 -17.10 10.44 -1.20
CA GLN A 239 -17.00 11.05 0.10
C GLN A 239 -15.98 12.19 0.04
N ASP A 240 -16.37 13.37 0.51
CA ASP A 240 -15.56 14.59 0.40
C ASP A 240 -15.14 14.91 -1.06
N GLY A 241 -15.97 14.50 -2.04
CA GLY A 241 -15.69 14.65 -3.47
C GLY A 241 -14.72 13.63 -4.06
N LYS A 242 -14.27 12.64 -3.27
CA LYS A 242 -13.30 11.61 -3.65
C LYS A 242 -13.94 10.23 -3.76
N GLN A 243 -13.34 9.37 -4.57
CA GLN A 243 -13.76 7.98 -4.65
C GLN A 243 -13.71 7.34 -3.27
N TRP A 244 -14.84 6.82 -2.80
CA TRP A 244 -14.87 6.03 -1.57
C TRP A 244 -14.06 4.75 -1.78
N HIS A 245 -13.17 4.47 -0.84
CA HIS A 245 -12.38 3.24 -0.80
C HIS A 245 -12.26 2.79 0.66
N GLY A 246 -12.40 1.50 0.89
CA GLY A 246 -12.17 0.86 2.18
C GLY A 246 -11.03 -0.14 2.08
N LEU A 247 -10.14 -0.13 3.05
CA LEU A 247 -9.02 -1.04 3.20
C LEU A 247 -9.14 -1.78 4.52
N VAL A 248 -9.29 -3.10 4.47
CA VAL A 248 -9.51 -3.96 5.64
C VAL A 248 -8.59 -5.17 5.58
N TRP A 249 -8.00 -5.57 6.70
CA TRP A 249 -7.20 -6.78 6.76
C TRP A 249 -8.06 -8.04 6.97
N LEU A 250 -7.71 -9.14 6.26
CA LEU A 250 -8.48 -10.38 6.25
C LEU A 250 -7.95 -11.46 7.20
N ASP A 251 -6.66 -11.73 7.20
CA ASP A 251 -6.06 -12.90 7.84
C ASP A 251 -4.98 -12.58 8.86
N CYS A 252 -4.04 -11.69 8.55
CA CYS A 252 -3.07 -11.22 9.52
C CYS A 252 -3.06 -9.70 9.63
N PHE A 253 -2.70 -9.20 10.80
CA PHE A 253 -2.65 -7.77 11.07
C PHE A 253 -1.50 -7.13 10.28
N TRP A 254 -1.87 -6.56 9.14
CA TRP A 254 -1.04 -5.90 8.11
C TRP A 254 0.00 -6.79 7.45
N GLY A 255 0.76 -7.62 8.18
CA GLY A 255 1.78 -8.49 7.58
C GLY A 255 2.21 -9.63 8.48
N HIS A 256 2.87 -10.64 7.91
CA HIS A 256 3.36 -11.82 8.60
C HIS A 256 4.76 -11.58 9.18
N PHE A 257 4.86 -10.77 10.24
CA PHE A 257 6.12 -10.21 10.75
C PHE A 257 6.69 -10.89 12.00
N GLU A 258 5.87 -11.57 12.79
CA GLU A 258 6.29 -11.95 14.15
C GLU A 258 7.18 -13.19 14.17
N LYS A 259 6.79 -14.22 13.45
CA LYS A 259 7.49 -15.52 13.43
C LYS A 259 7.12 -16.35 12.20
N SER A 260 8.00 -17.25 11.82
CA SER A 260 7.68 -18.28 10.81
C SER A 260 6.50 -19.13 11.28
N GLY A 261 5.63 -19.50 10.37
CA GLY A 261 4.45 -20.27 10.65
C GLY A 261 3.36 -20.08 9.61
N ILE A 262 2.26 -20.79 9.79
CA ILE A 262 1.08 -20.66 8.92
C ILE A 262 0.35 -19.37 9.27
N ILE A 263 0.01 -18.57 8.27
CA ILE A 263 -0.88 -17.40 8.40
C ILE A 263 -2.26 -17.91 8.80
N GLU A 264 -2.84 -17.27 9.79
CA GLU A 264 -4.17 -17.62 10.29
C GLU A 264 -5.23 -17.52 9.18
N PRO A 265 -6.30 -18.34 9.25
CA PRO A 265 -7.37 -18.28 8.28
C PRO A 265 -8.11 -16.92 8.34
N PRO A 266 -8.80 -16.52 7.26
CA PRO A 266 -9.56 -15.29 7.22
C PRO A 266 -10.55 -15.15 8.37
N ARG A 267 -10.60 -13.95 8.96
CA ARG A 267 -11.42 -13.61 10.14
C ARG A 267 -12.91 -13.41 9.88
N TYR A 268 -13.30 -13.29 8.61
CA TYR A 268 -14.71 -13.07 8.21
C TYR A 268 -15.23 -14.24 7.39
N SER A 269 -16.53 -14.53 7.53
CA SER A 269 -17.21 -15.50 6.68
C SER A 269 -17.42 -14.95 5.26
N ASP A 270 -17.66 -15.86 4.30
CA ASP A 270 -18.01 -15.47 2.93
C ASP A 270 -19.26 -14.56 2.90
N ASP A 271 -20.27 -14.85 3.72
CA ASP A 271 -21.52 -14.06 3.80
C ASP A 271 -21.25 -12.63 4.30
N GLN A 272 -20.41 -12.46 5.33
CA GLN A 272 -20.03 -11.14 5.84
C GLN A 272 -19.31 -10.31 4.76
N LEU A 273 -18.39 -10.94 4.01
CA LEU A 273 -17.65 -10.26 2.95
C LEU A 273 -18.53 -9.94 1.75
N LEU A 274 -19.44 -10.86 1.36
CA LEU A 274 -20.38 -10.61 0.27
C LEU A 274 -21.38 -9.50 0.60
N ASP A 275 -21.88 -9.44 1.83
CA ASP A 275 -22.73 -8.34 2.30
C ASP A 275 -21.99 -7.00 2.22
N TYR A 276 -20.78 -6.95 2.76
CA TYR A 276 -19.94 -5.75 2.74
C TYR A 276 -19.62 -5.29 1.31
N LEU A 277 -19.11 -6.19 0.48
CA LEU A 277 -18.79 -5.91 -0.91
C LEU A 277 -20.03 -5.50 -1.72
N GLY A 278 -21.16 -6.19 -1.48
CA GLY A 278 -22.44 -5.89 -2.14
C GLY A 278 -22.93 -4.48 -1.82
N GLU A 279 -22.80 -4.04 -0.57
CA GLU A 279 -23.15 -2.68 -0.18
C GLU A 279 -22.18 -1.65 -0.78
N CYS A 280 -20.86 -1.87 -0.65
CA CYS A 280 -19.86 -1.01 -1.24
C CYS A 280 -20.09 -0.84 -2.75
N LYS A 281 -20.33 -1.93 -3.48
CA LYS A 281 -20.56 -1.91 -4.92
C LYS A 281 -21.85 -1.17 -5.32
N ARG A 282 -22.96 -1.36 -4.55
CA ARG A 282 -24.20 -0.59 -4.80
C ARG A 282 -23.99 0.92 -4.78
N HIS A 283 -23.03 1.37 -3.96
CA HIS A 283 -22.64 2.78 -3.84
C HIS A 283 -21.37 3.12 -4.63
N LYS A 284 -20.93 2.25 -5.56
CA LYS A 284 -19.72 2.42 -6.38
C LYS A 284 -18.45 2.66 -5.54
N GLY A 285 -18.42 2.16 -4.32
CA GLY A 285 -17.25 2.14 -3.47
C GLY A 285 -16.26 1.05 -3.92
N ALA A 286 -14.98 1.33 -3.77
CA ALA A 286 -13.90 0.36 -3.98
C ALA A 286 -13.49 -0.29 -2.66
N VAL A 287 -13.04 -1.53 -2.69
CA VAL A 287 -12.57 -2.25 -1.49
C VAL A 287 -11.25 -2.93 -1.79
N THR A 288 -10.29 -2.79 -0.89
CA THR A 288 -9.04 -3.56 -0.88
C THR A 288 -9.00 -4.43 0.36
N PHE A 289 -8.63 -5.69 0.20
CA PHE A 289 -8.33 -6.58 1.31
C PHE A 289 -6.82 -6.68 1.49
N ASN A 290 -6.34 -6.29 2.67
CA ASN A 290 -4.98 -6.61 3.08
C ASN A 290 -4.92 -8.07 3.50
N ILE A 291 -3.98 -8.82 2.93
CA ILE A 291 -3.75 -10.24 3.19
C ILE A 291 -2.29 -10.50 3.52
N GLY A 292 -2.06 -11.55 4.29
CA GLY A 292 -0.72 -12.01 4.58
C GLY A 292 -0.05 -12.62 3.38
N ILE A 293 1.26 -12.42 3.30
CA ILE A 293 2.14 -12.97 2.29
C ILE A 293 3.35 -13.58 3.00
N TYR A 294 3.86 -14.70 2.50
CA TYR A 294 5.10 -15.30 2.97
C TYR A 294 6.31 -14.69 2.28
N GLU A 295 7.48 -14.91 2.84
CA GLU A 295 8.75 -14.41 2.34
C GLU A 295 9.01 -14.78 0.88
N ASP A 296 8.66 -15.99 0.47
CA ASP A 296 8.80 -16.52 -0.88
C ASP A 296 7.77 -16.00 -1.89
N GLY A 297 6.94 -15.03 -1.50
CA GLY A 297 5.88 -14.46 -2.33
C GLY A 297 4.61 -15.30 -2.40
N THR A 298 4.54 -16.44 -1.72
CA THR A 298 3.31 -17.25 -1.69
C THR A 298 2.28 -16.68 -0.71
N LEU A 299 1.01 -17.01 -0.94
CA LEU A 299 -0.14 -16.51 -0.18
C LEU A 299 -0.82 -17.67 0.56
N ALA A 300 -1.47 -17.36 1.69
CA ALA A 300 -2.15 -18.37 2.49
C ALA A 300 -3.28 -19.06 1.72
N GLU A 301 -3.25 -20.39 1.65
CA GLU A 301 -4.19 -21.21 0.88
C GLU A 301 -5.65 -20.95 1.29
N ALA A 302 -5.92 -20.85 2.59
CA ALA A 302 -7.26 -20.59 3.10
C ALA A 302 -7.82 -19.25 2.62
N THR A 303 -6.99 -18.20 2.61
CA THR A 303 -7.34 -16.87 2.13
C THR A 303 -7.57 -16.87 0.63
N MET A 304 -6.70 -17.52 -0.14
CA MET A 304 -6.88 -17.65 -1.59
C MET A 304 -8.16 -18.38 -1.94
N ALA A 305 -8.46 -19.49 -1.26
CA ALA A 305 -9.69 -20.22 -1.48
C ALA A 305 -10.94 -19.37 -1.19
N GLN A 306 -10.92 -18.54 -0.14
CA GLN A 306 -12.01 -17.62 0.16
C GLN A 306 -12.16 -16.56 -0.92
N LEU A 307 -11.08 -15.86 -1.29
CA LEU A 307 -11.11 -14.83 -2.34
C LEU A 307 -11.58 -15.37 -3.67
N GLU A 308 -11.21 -16.61 -4.05
CA GLU A 308 -11.72 -17.27 -5.26
C GLU A 308 -13.25 -17.48 -5.22
N ARG A 309 -13.80 -17.91 -4.07
CA ARG A 309 -15.26 -18.05 -3.91
C ARG A 309 -15.96 -16.70 -4.05
N LEU A 310 -15.43 -15.66 -3.42
CA LEU A 310 -15.95 -14.29 -3.54
C LEU A 310 -15.90 -13.79 -4.99
N GLY A 311 -14.74 -13.90 -5.64
CA GLY A 311 -14.56 -13.47 -7.02
C GLY A 311 -15.50 -14.19 -8.00
N ARG A 312 -15.75 -15.50 -7.82
CA ARG A 312 -16.72 -16.25 -8.62
C ARG A 312 -18.16 -15.80 -8.37
N THR A 313 -18.50 -15.49 -7.15
CA THR A 313 -19.86 -15.04 -6.79
C THR A 313 -20.15 -13.65 -7.35
N LEU A 314 -19.22 -12.73 -7.20
CA LEU A 314 -19.36 -11.35 -7.66
C LEU A 314 -19.40 -11.19 -9.19
N LYS A 315 -18.82 -12.13 -9.95
CA LYS A 315 -18.92 -12.16 -11.42
C LYS A 315 -20.32 -12.54 -11.93
N LYS A 316 -21.19 -13.08 -11.06
CA LYS A 316 -22.55 -13.54 -11.42
C LYS A 316 -23.62 -12.49 -11.10
N ILE A 317 -23.26 -11.46 -10.39
CA ILE A 317 -24.09 -10.32 -10.00
C ILE A 317 -23.76 -9.11 -10.89
#